data_306d2c0eaf2f54c2711e796482f3e88d
#
_entry.id   306d2c0eaf2f54c2711e796482f3e88d
#
_cell.length_a   1.000
_cell.length_b   1.000
_cell.length_c   1.000
_cell.angle_alpha   90.00
_cell.angle_beta   90.00
_cell.angle_gamma   90.00
#
_symmetry.space_group_name_H-M   'P 1'
#
loop_
_entity.id
_entity.type
_entity.pdbx_description
1 polymer ?
#
loop_
_entity_poly.entity_id
_entity_poly.type
_entity_poly.pdbx_seq_one_letter_code
_entity_poly.pdbx_strand_id
1 'polypeptide(L)'
;MIYNYLYLILITNFLILTIAFSLNLKLKNAGIVDVIWPLLFISNIGIITKTNPNLSLYQLVFLFIIFLTNLRLFIYLLIRFIKHHPNEDTRYTNFKSSFPKFPNLAIFFIYQFQGIFAAILFIPLIPALLTNKNTLGTIEILGIFIYLIALIGEFYADKQLSDFKSKNNDSLCNSGLWKYSRHPNYFFEWLNWVSYFIYGLNGNNGWLCIIPSLTMLILLTKITGIKPSEELMLKKRGQIYETYIKTTSAFIPLPPKSL
;
A
#
# COMPACT_ATOMS: atom_id res chain seq x y z
N MET A 1 -12.10 -10.51 23.05
CA MET A 1 -11.00 -11.01 22.19
C MET A 1 -10.50 -9.95 21.22
N ILE A 2 -11.33 -9.34 20.36
CA ILE A 2 -10.91 -8.30 19.38
C ILE A 2 -10.22 -7.11 20.04
N TYR A 3 -10.69 -6.63 21.19
CA TYR A 3 -10.07 -5.53 21.93
C TYR A 3 -8.60 -5.79 22.32
N ASN A 4 -8.24 -7.05 22.65
CA ASN A 4 -6.85 -7.39 22.98
C ASN A 4 -5.94 -7.24 21.75
N TYR A 5 -6.43 -7.63 20.56
CA TYR A 5 -5.69 -7.40 19.30
C TYR A 5 -5.55 -5.92 18.99
N LEU A 6 -6.61 -5.12 19.21
CA LEU A 6 -6.55 -3.68 19.01
C LEU A 6 -5.42 -3.04 19.83
N TYR A 7 -5.36 -3.32 21.13
CA TYR A 7 -4.30 -2.78 22.01
C TYR A 7 -2.91 -3.25 21.58
N LEU A 8 -2.75 -4.55 21.31
CA LEU A 8 -1.45 -5.10 20.90
C LEU A 8 -0.97 -4.49 19.58
N ILE A 9 -1.83 -4.36 18.59
CA ILE A 9 -1.52 -3.76 17.28
C ILE A 9 -1.14 -2.29 17.44
N LEU A 10 -1.93 -1.50 18.18
CA LEU A 10 -1.64 -0.08 18.37
C LEU A 10 -0.32 0.15 19.12
N ILE A 11 -0.08 -0.61 20.20
CA ILE A 11 1.17 -0.52 20.97
C ILE A 11 2.36 -0.94 20.10
N THR A 12 2.26 -2.06 19.38
CA THR A 12 3.34 -2.55 18.53
C THR A 12 3.65 -1.58 17.40
N ASN A 13 2.64 -1.07 16.70
CA ASN A 13 2.82 -0.06 15.66
C ASN A 13 3.47 1.21 16.22
N PHE A 14 3.03 1.69 17.38
CA PHE A 14 3.62 2.85 18.06
C PHE A 14 5.11 2.64 18.36
N LEU A 15 5.47 1.49 18.91
CA LEU A 15 6.87 1.18 19.25
C LEU A 15 7.74 1.07 18.00
N ILE A 16 7.29 0.35 16.97
CA ILE A 16 8.02 0.21 15.70
C ILE A 16 8.25 1.59 15.07
N LEU A 17 7.24 2.45 15.03
CA LEU A 17 7.36 3.78 14.44
C LEU A 17 8.16 4.75 15.29
N THR A 18 8.20 4.58 16.60
CA THR A 18 9.11 5.33 17.48
C THR A 18 10.57 4.94 17.20
N ILE A 19 10.86 3.65 16.98
CA ILE A 19 12.17 3.18 16.54
C ILE A 19 12.50 3.72 15.13
N ALA A 20 11.54 3.66 14.20
CA ALA A 20 11.71 4.22 12.85
C ALA A 20 11.99 5.72 12.88
N PHE A 21 11.34 6.46 13.77
CA PHE A 21 11.63 7.88 13.98
C PHE A 21 13.05 8.12 14.49
N SER A 22 13.53 7.30 15.41
CA SER A 22 14.92 7.36 15.86
C SER A 22 15.93 7.09 14.72
N LEU A 23 15.59 6.17 13.80
CA LEU A 23 16.36 5.94 12.58
C LEU A 23 16.31 7.15 11.63
N ASN A 24 15.15 7.79 11.45
CA ASN A 24 15.04 9.03 10.69
C ASN A 24 15.97 10.11 11.18
N LEU A 25 16.08 10.31 12.51
CA LEU A 25 16.98 11.31 13.09
C LEU A 25 18.45 11.04 12.76
N LYS A 26 18.86 9.75 12.76
CA LYS A 26 20.22 9.33 12.38
C LYS A 26 20.49 9.45 10.87
N LEU A 27 19.53 9.01 10.04
CA LEU A 27 19.65 9.02 8.58
C LEU A 27 19.36 10.39 7.97
N LYS A 28 18.77 11.31 8.73
CA LYS A 28 18.29 12.64 8.28
C LYS A 28 17.34 12.53 7.08
N ASN A 29 16.52 11.47 7.03
CA ASN A 29 15.63 11.18 5.91
C ASN A 29 14.33 10.55 6.42
N ALA A 30 13.25 11.34 6.43
CA ALA A 30 11.94 10.89 6.92
C ALA A 30 11.29 9.83 6.03
N GLY A 31 11.73 9.66 4.79
CA GLY A 31 11.23 8.63 3.88
C GLY A 31 11.44 7.20 4.35
N ILE A 32 12.24 6.96 5.40
CA ILE A 32 12.39 5.63 6.02
C ILE A 32 11.06 5.09 6.55
N VAL A 33 10.10 5.93 6.90
CA VAL A 33 8.78 5.49 7.33
C VAL A 33 8.03 4.71 6.25
N ASP A 34 8.18 5.10 4.98
CA ASP A 34 7.56 4.38 3.86
C ASP A 34 8.07 2.93 3.79
N VAL A 35 9.37 2.72 4.08
CA VAL A 35 9.97 1.38 4.13
C VAL A 35 9.46 0.57 5.33
N ILE A 36 9.27 1.21 6.47
CA ILE A 36 8.81 0.55 7.71
C ILE A 36 7.31 0.24 7.67
N TRP A 37 6.53 0.99 6.89
CA TRP A 37 5.07 0.86 6.85
C TRP A 37 4.57 -0.57 6.53
N PRO A 38 5.08 -1.30 5.52
CA PRO A 38 4.70 -2.70 5.28
C PRO A 38 5.08 -3.64 6.44
N LEU A 39 6.15 -3.33 7.18
CA LEU A 39 6.56 -4.13 8.34
C LEU A 39 5.54 -4.06 9.48
N LEU A 40 4.71 -3.02 9.56
CA LEU A 40 3.60 -2.95 10.51
C LEU A 40 2.58 -4.07 10.27
N PHE A 41 2.25 -4.35 9.00
CA PHE A 41 1.36 -5.46 8.64
C PHE A 41 2.00 -6.82 8.93
N ILE A 42 3.28 -6.97 8.63
CA ILE A 42 4.04 -8.21 8.94
C ILE A 42 4.09 -8.44 10.45
N SER A 43 4.32 -7.40 11.25
CA SER A 43 4.30 -7.52 12.72
C SER A 43 2.91 -7.88 13.25
N ASN A 44 1.85 -7.31 12.65
CA ASN A 44 0.47 -7.62 13.01
C ASN A 44 0.10 -9.09 12.67
N ILE A 45 0.63 -9.64 11.56
CA ILE A 45 0.56 -11.09 11.26
C ILE A 45 1.25 -11.88 12.37
N GLY A 46 2.44 -11.46 12.83
CA GLY A 46 3.16 -12.09 13.94
C GLY A 46 2.35 -12.11 15.24
N ILE A 47 1.56 -11.08 15.54
CA ILE A 47 0.66 -11.06 16.70
C ILE A 47 -0.42 -12.14 16.53
N ILE A 48 -1.06 -12.24 15.35
CA ILE A 48 -2.11 -13.24 15.09
C ILE A 48 -1.56 -14.66 15.20
N THR A 49 -0.40 -14.94 14.59
CA THR A 49 0.21 -16.27 14.61
C THR A 49 0.65 -16.69 16.02
N LYS A 50 1.21 -15.78 16.80
CA LYS A 50 1.64 -16.05 18.17
C LYS A 50 0.46 -16.35 19.11
N THR A 51 -0.66 -15.68 18.90
CA THR A 51 -1.87 -15.86 19.74
C THR A 51 -2.72 -17.04 19.30
N ASN A 52 -2.50 -17.59 18.09
CA ASN A 52 -3.22 -18.74 17.53
C ASN A 52 -2.23 -19.78 17.02
N PRO A 53 -1.67 -20.64 17.88
CA PRO A 53 -0.61 -21.58 17.50
C PRO A 53 -1.08 -22.67 16.51
N ASN A 54 -2.37 -22.97 16.49
CA ASN A 54 -2.97 -24.01 15.63
C ASN A 54 -3.78 -23.34 14.51
N LEU A 55 -3.09 -22.79 13.51
CA LEU A 55 -3.73 -22.14 12.37
C LEU A 55 -4.34 -23.17 11.41
N SER A 56 -5.60 -22.94 11.04
CA SER A 56 -6.28 -23.69 9.98
C SER A 56 -5.74 -23.32 8.60
N LEU A 57 -6.04 -24.17 7.59
CA LEU A 57 -5.63 -23.89 6.20
C LEU A 57 -6.13 -22.53 5.71
N TYR A 58 -7.38 -22.16 6.02
CA TYR A 58 -7.94 -20.85 5.67
C TYR A 58 -7.11 -19.72 6.25
N GLN A 59 -6.77 -19.79 7.54
CA GLN A 59 -5.97 -18.76 8.22
C GLN A 59 -4.55 -18.67 7.64
N LEU A 60 -3.88 -19.81 7.42
CA LEU A 60 -2.54 -19.84 6.84
C LEU A 60 -2.50 -19.19 5.47
N VAL A 61 -3.43 -19.51 4.58
CA VAL A 61 -3.48 -18.92 3.24
C VAL A 61 -3.78 -17.43 3.31
N PHE A 62 -4.74 -16.99 4.14
CA PHE A 62 -5.05 -15.57 4.26
C PHE A 62 -3.87 -14.76 4.80
N LEU A 63 -3.23 -15.22 5.86
CA LEU A 63 -2.03 -14.58 6.43
C LEU A 63 -0.89 -14.56 5.40
N PHE A 64 -0.73 -15.63 4.62
CA PHE A 64 0.32 -15.75 3.63
C PHE A 64 0.16 -14.74 2.47
N ILE A 65 -1.06 -14.54 1.95
CA ILE A 65 -1.27 -13.54 0.89
C ILE A 65 -1.04 -12.12 1.40
N ILE A 66 -1.46 -11.79 2.63
CA ILE A 66 -1.18 -10.49 3.25
C ILE A 66 0.34 -10.33 3.46
N PHE A 67 1.03 -11.36 3.93
CA PHE A 67 2.48 -11.36 4.13
C PHE A 67 3.23 -11.12 2.82
N LEU A 68 2.90 -11.85 1.75
CA LEU A 68 3.58 -11.69 0.45
C LEU A 68 3.42 -10.30 -0.15
N THR A 69 2.22 -9.71 -0.07
CA THR A 69 1.99 -8.33 -0.53
C THR A 69 2.92 -7.36 0.21
N ASN A 70 2.94 -7.45 1.54
CA ASN A 70 3.71 -6.52 2.35
C ASN A 70 5.23 -6.76 2.26
N LEU A 71 5.67 -8.01 2.09
CA LEU A 71 7.07 -8.34 1.84
C LEU A 71 7.55 -7.76 0.50
N ARG A 72 6.75 -7.91 -0.56
CA ARG A 72 7.06 -7.31 -1.87
C ARG A 72 7.16 -5.80 -1.78
N LEU A 73 6.17 -5.16 -1.14
CA LEU A 73 6.15 -3.71 -0.96
C LEU A 73 7.35 -3.22 -0.14
N PHE A 74 7.70 -3.93 0.94
CA PHE A 74 8.89 -3.65 1.74
C PHE A 74 10.17 -3.68 0.89
N ILE A 75 10.38 -4.75 0.13
CA ILE A 75 11.56 -4.91 -0.72
C ILE A 75 11.62 -3.78 -1.77
N TYR A 76 10.51 -3.48 -2.43
CA TYR A 76 10.42 -2.41 -3.43
C TYR A 76 10.78 -1.04 -2.83
N LEU A 77 10.17 -0.69 -1.70
CA LEU A 77 10.41 0.59 -1.02
C LEU A 77 11.82 0.68 -0.44
N LEU A 78 12.37 -0.41 0.08
CA LEU A 78 13.75 -0.48 0.58
C LEU A 78 14.76 -0.22 -0.56
N ILE A 79 14.62 -0.90 -1.69
CA ILE A 79 15.49 -0.69 -2.86
C ILE A 79 15.38 0.76 -3.34
N ARG A 80 14.16 1.29 -3.42
CA ARG A 80 13.91 2.68 -3.81
C ARG A 80 14.59 3.64 -2.83
N PHE A 81 14.43 3.43 -1.53
CA PHE A 81 15.04 4.25 -0.49
C PHE A 81 16.56 4.26 -0.59
N ILE A 82 17.20 3.09 -0.71
CA ILE A 82 18.66 2.96 -0.84
C ILE A 82 19.16 3.69 -2.10
N LYS A 83 18.46 3.57 -3.22
CA LYS A 83 18.86 4.24 -4.48
C LYS A 83 18.78 5.77 -4.41
N HIS A 84 17.89 6.33 -3.62
CA HIS A 84 17.68 7.79 -3.54
C HIS A 84 18.37 8.42 -2.34
N HIS A 85 18.74 7.63 -1.32
CA HIS A 85 19.48 8.15 -0.16
C HIS A 85 20.83 8.79 -0.60
N PRO A 86 21.21 9.96 -0.07
CA PRO A 86 20.65 10.69 1.08
C PRO A 86 19.47 11.63 0.74
N ASN A 87 19.05 11.74 -0.52
CA ASN A 87 18.00 12.67 -0.93
C ASN A 87 16.65 12.30 -0.30
N GLU A 88 16.09 13.23 0.47
CA GLU A 88 14.77 13.06 1.09
C GLU A 88 13.64 13.31 0.08
N ASP A 89 12.56 12.54 0.19
CA ASP A 89 11.35 12.74 -0.62
C ASP A 89 10.74 14.12 -0.37
N THR A 90 10.40 14.83 -1.45
CA THR A 90 9.86 16.20 -1.41
C THR A 90 8.58 16.34 -0.59
N ARG A 91 7.81 15.26 -0.41
CA ARG A 91 6.64 15.25 0.47
C ARG A 91 7.02 15.56 1.92
N TYR A 92 8.11 14.96 2.41
CA TYR A 92 8.58 15.18 3.79
C TYR A 92 9.32 16.49 3.96
N THR A 93 10.10 16.92 2.98
CA THR A 93 10.75 18.25 3.03
C THR A 93 9.72 19.38 3.04
N ASN A 94 8.68 19.30 2.19
CA ASN A 94 7.57 20.27 2.18
C ASN A 94 6.78 20.24 3.49
N PHE A 95 6.54 19.05 4.05
CA PHE A 95 5.85 18.92 5.33
C PHE A 95 6.66 19.54 6.47
N LYS A 96 7.97 19.30 6.53
CA LYS A 96 8.87 19.94 7.51
C LYS A 96 8.86 21.46 7.39
N SER A 97 8.84 22.00 6.17
CA SER A 97 8.81 23.44 5.94
C SER A 97 7.51 24.10 6.38
N SER A 98 6.40 23.34 6.43
CA SER A 98 5.12 23.83 6.96
C SER A 98 5.13 23.97 8.49
N PHE A 99 6.09 23.35 9.18
CA PHE A 99 6.24 23.40 10.64
C PHE A 99 7.66 23.84 11.07
N PRO A 100 8.10 25.06 10.72
CA PRO A 100 9.50 25.48 10.85
C PRO A 100 9.99 25.52 12.32
N LYS A 101 9.08 25.72 13.28
CA LYS A 101 9.45 25.75 14.71
C LYS A 101 9.70 24.37 15.30
N PHE A 102 9.01 23.34 14.82
CA PHE A 102 9.07 21.96 15.37
C PHE A 102 9.03 20.88 14.28
N PRO A 103 9.94 20.91 13.28
CA PRO A 103 9.86 19.99 12.13
C PRO A 103 9.97 18.53 12.53
N ASN A 104 10.84 18.18 13.48
CA ASN A 104 11.00 16.80 13.93
C ASN A 104 9.78 16.29 14.71
N LEU A 105 9.14 17.16 15.50
CA LEU A 105 7.92 16.80 16.22
C LEU A 105 6.77 16.56 15.24
N ALA A 106 6.64 17.36 14.21
CA ALA A 106 5.66 17.17 13.16
C ALA A 106 5.86 15.84 12.41
N ILE A 107 7.11 15.47 12.10
CA ILE A 107 7.46 14.17 11.51
C ILE A 107 7.14 13.02 12.48
N PHE A 108 7.39 13.17 13.78
CA PHE A 108 7.01 12.15 14.76
C PHE A 108 5.50 11.89 14.73
N PHE A 109 4.68 12.92 14.72
CA PHE A 109 3.22 12.77 14.66
C PHE A 109 2.75 12.15 13.35
N ILE A 110 3.36 12.50 12.20
CA ILE A 110 3.02 11.85 10.92
C ILE A 110 3.34 10.36 10.95
N TYR A 111 4.45 9.94 11.59
CA TYR A 111 4.79 8.55 11.78
C TYR A 111 3.72 7.83 12.60
N GLN A 112 3.36 8.37 13.77
CA GLN A 112 2.34 7.77 14.62
C GLN A 112 0.97 7.71 13.95
N PHE A 113 0.61 8.73 13.18
CA PHE A 113 -0.61 8.73 12.36
C PHE A 113 -0.61 7.59 11.35
N GLN A 114 0.51 7.30 10.69
CA GLN A 114 0.62 6.14 9.79
C GLN A 114 0.44 4.80 10.53
N GLY A 115 0.87 4.69 11.79
CA GLY A 115 0.64 3.51 12.62
C GLY A 115 -0.84 3.29 12.96
N ILE A 116 -1.54 4.36 13.31
CA ILE A 116 -3.00 4.34 13.51
C ILE A 116 -3.69 3.94 12.21
N PHE A 117 -3.24 4.49 11.09
CA PHE A 117 -3.80 4.21 9.79
C PHE A 117 -3.60 2.75 9.36
N ALA A 118 -2.41 2.17 9.58
CA ALA A 118 -2.15 0.75 9.37
C ALA A 118 -3.07 -0.13 10.25
N ALA A 119 -3.35 0.28 11.49
CA ALA A 119 -4.31 -0.41 12.35
C ALA A 119 -5.75 -0.34 11.79
N ILE A 120 -6.20 0.82 11.30
CA ILE A 120 -7.51 1.00 10.65
C ILE A 120 -7.66 0.06 9.45
N LEU A 121 -6.60 -0.18 8.69
CA LEU A 121 -6.62 -1.10 7.55
C LEU A 121 -6.57 -2.58 7.98
N PHE A 122 -5.86 -2.92 9.05
CA PHE A 122 -5.64 -4.31 9.45
C PHE A 122 -6.76 -4.86 10.36
N ILE A 123 -7.26 -4.06 11.32
CA ILE A 123 -8.23 -4.51 12.33
C ILE A 123 -9.51 -5.11 11.71
N PRO A 124 -10.11 -4.54 10.64
CA PRO A 124 -11.29 -5.11 10.01
C PRO A 124 -11.07 -6.50 9.39
N LEU A 125 -9.82 -6.90 9.15
CA LEU A 125 -9.48 -8.24 8.65
C LEU A 125 -9.46 -9.30 9.77
N ILE A 126 -9.30 -8.90 11.03
CA ILE A 126 -9.11 -9.80 12.17
C ILE A 126 -10.25 -10.83 12.32
N PRO A 127 -11.54 -10.45 12.25
CA PRO A 127 -12.62 -11.43 12.40
C PRO A 127 -12.53 -12.57 11.36
N ALA A 128 -12.24 -12.23 10.11
CA ALA A 128 -12.03 -13.23 9.06
C ALA A 128 -10.75 -14.05 9.31
N LEU A 129 -9.65 -13.41 9.72
CA LEU A 129 -8.39 -14.07 10.07
C LEU A 129 -8.49 -15.04 11.27
N LEU A 130 -9.49 -14.86 12.14
CA LEU A 130 -9.76 -15.76 13.28
C LEU A 130 -10.73 -16.90 12.94
N THR A 131 -11.18 -17.00 11.68
CA THR A 131 -12.07 -18.07 11.24
C THR A 131 -11.31 -19.39 11.16
N ASN A 132 -11.73 -20.40 11.94
CA ASN A 132 -11.14 -21.73 11.93
C ASN A 132 -11.84 -22.62 10.91
N LYS A 133 -11.24 -22.79 9.72
CA LYS A 133 -11.78 -23.58 8.61
C LYS A 133 -10.63 -24.27 7.86
N ASN A 134 -10.72 -25.59 7.71
CA ASN A 134 -9.66 -26.39 7.06
C ASN A 134 -9.90 -26.65 5.57
N THR A 135 -10.93 -26.06 4.99
CA THR A 135 -11.25 -26.18 3.57
C THR A 135 -11.35 -24.82 2.93
N LEU A 136 -10.95 -24.72 1.68
CA LEU A 136 -11.16 -23.53 0.85
C LEU A 136 -12.33 -23.80 -0.09
N GLY A 137 -13.31 -22.90 -0.10
CA GLY A 137 -14.44 -22.93 -1.02
C GLY A 137 -14.18 -22.08 -2.27
N THR A 138 -15.19 -21.97 -3.12
CA THR A 138 -15.12 -21.24 -4.39
C THR A 138 -14.79 -19.76 -4.19
N ILE A 139 -15.31 -19.14 -3.11
CA ILE A 139 -15.07 -17.70 -2.82
C ILE A 139 -13.62 -17.45 -2.44
N GLU A 140 -13.03 -18.31 -1.59
CA GLU A 140 -11.61 -18.19 -1.23
C GLU A 140 -10.70 -18.41 -2.45
N ILE A 141 -11.04 -19.39 -3.31
CA ILE A 141 -10.30 -19.64 -4.56
C ILE A 141 -10.40 -18.42 -5.48
N LEU A 142 -11.56 -17.79 -5.60
CA LEU A 142 -11.73 -16.56 -6.36
C LEU A 142 -10.89 -15.43 -5.76
N GLY A 143 -10.88 -15.27 -4.44
CA GLY A 143 -10.02 -14.31 -3.74
C GLY A 143 -8.54 -14.50 -4.05
N ILE A 144 -8.05 -15.75 -4.01
CA ILE A 144 -6.67 -16.10 -4.38
C ILE A 144 -6.39 -15.76 -5.86
N PHE A 145 -7.31 -16.07 -6.75
CA PHE A 145 -7.16 -15.77 -8.18
C PHE A 145 -7.05 -14.26 -8.44
N ILE A 146 -7.92 -13.45 -7.82
CA ILE A 146 -7.85 -11.99 -7.88
C ILE A 146 -6.53 -11.48 -7.30
N TYR A 147 -6.06 -12.07 -6.18
CA TYR A 147 -4.78 -11.76 -5.57
C TYR A 147 -3.60 -11.97 -6.54
N LEU A 148 -3.57 -13.11 -7.22
CA LEU A 148 -2.50 -13.42 -8.18
C LEU A 148 -2.49 -12.41 -9.35
N ILE A 149 -3.66 -12.05 -9.87
CA ILE A 149 -3.79 -11.01 -10.90
C ILE A 149 -3.24 -9.67 -10.38
N ALA A 150 -3.63 -9.29 -9.15
CA ALA A 150 -3.20 -8.06 -8.52
C ALA A 150 -1.67 -8.01 -8.34
N LEU A 151 -1.09 -9.06 -7.74
CA LEU A 151 0.34 -9.17 -7.47
C LEU A 151 1.18 -9.11 -8.75
N ILE A 152 0.78 -9.87 -9.78
CA ILE A 152 1.47 -9.93 -11.07
C ILE A 152 1.31 -8.58 -11.82
N GLY A 153 0.10 -8.04 -11.83
CA GLY A 153 -0.20 -6.78 -12.51
C GLY A 153 0.57 -5.59 -11.91
N GLU A 154 0.65 -5.53 -10.60
CA GLU A 154 1.40 -4.49 -9.90
C GLU A 154 2.91 -4.60 -10.15
N PHE A 155 3.44 -5.82 -10.08
CA PHE A 155 4.85 -6.08 -10.42
C PHE A 155 5.20 -5.61 -11.84
N TYR A 156 4.37 -5.94 -12.83
CA TYR A 156 4.60 -5.51 -14.21
C TYR A 156 4.43 -4.00 -14.39
N ALA A 157 3.45 -3.38 -13.75
CA ALA A 157 3.26 -1.94 -13.79
C ALA A 157 4.48 -1.18 -13.24
N ASP A 158 4.96 -1.58 -12.07
CA ASP A 158 6.15 -0.97 -11.45
C ASP A 158 7.41 -1.21 -12.28
N LYS A 159 7.60 -2.43 -12.81
CA LYS A 159 8.74 -2.77 -13.68
C LYS A 159 8.73 -1.93 -14.95
N GLN A 160 7.58 -1.83 -15.65
CA GLN A 160 7.46 -1.02 -16.87
C GLN A 160 7.82 0.44 -16.61
N LEU A 161 7.35 1.01 -15.50
CA LEU A 161 7.69 2.39 -15.13
C LEU A 161 9.18 2.56 -14.79
N SER A 162 9.76 1.60 -14.07
CA SER A 162 11.17 1.61 -13.71
C SER A 162 12.07 1.50 -14.96
N ASP A 163 11.78 0.55 -15.85
CA ASP A 163 12.50 0.34 -17.09
C ASP A 163 12.39 1.55 -18.03
N PHE A 164 11.20 2.17 -18.08
CA PHE A 164 10.99 3.38 -18.85
C PHE A 164 11.82 4.56 -18.32
N LYS A 165 11.80 4.80 -17.00
CA LYS A 165 12.58 5.87 -16.36
C LYS A 165 14.09 5.71 -16.53
N SER A 166 14.59 4.48 -16.61
CA SER A 166 16.01 4.22 -16.83
C SER A 166 16.48 4.57 -18.25
N LYS A 167 15.55 4.53 -19.22
CA LYS A 167 15.88 4.77 -20.65
C LYS A 167 15.53 6.19 -21.12
N ASN A 168 14.51 6.82 -20.56
CA ASN A 168 13.90 8.07 -21.04
C ASN A 168 13.48 8.96 -19.88
N ASN A 169 14.40 9.74 -19.32
CA ASN A 169 14.11 10.59 -18.14
C ASN A 169 13.06 11.69 -18.38
N ASP A 170 12.91 12.17 -19.65
CA ASP A 170 12.09 13.36 -19.97
C ASP A 170 10.80 13.06 -20.75
N SER A 171 10.49 11.80 -21.02
CA SER A 171 9.25 11.43 -21.72
C SER A 171 8.20 10.81 -20.80
N LEU A 172 6.99 10.61 -21.31
CA LEU A 172 5.85 10.07 -20.58
C LEU A 172 5.74 8.57 -20.81
N CYS A 173 5.63 7.77 -19.74
CA CYS A 173 5.33 6.34 -19.86
C CYS A 173 3.86 6.15 -20.22
N ASN A 174 3.58 5.80 -21.48
CA ASN A 174 2.25 5.58 -22.02
C ASN A 174 2.14 4.26 -22.82
N SER A 175 3.01 3.29 -22.52
CA SER A 175 3.07 1.96 -23.16
C SER A 175 2.76 0.84 -22.18
N GLY A 176 2.47 -0.38 -22.67
CA GLY A 176 2.12 -1.51 -21.84
C GLY A 176 0.87 -1.25 -21.01
N LEU A 177 0.88 -1.52 -19.72
CA LEU A 177 -0.23 -1.26 -18.80
C LEU A 177 -0.55 0.23 -18.68
N TRP A 178 0.46 1.10 -18.80
CA TRP A 178 0.33 2.55 -18.76
C TRP A 178 -0.41 3.14 -19.98
N LYS A 179 -0.62 2.36 -21.03
CA LYS A 179 -1.49 2.71 -22.16
C LYS A 179 -2.97 2.66 -21.76
N TYR A 180 -3.34 1.76 -20.83
CA TYR A 180 -4.73 1.49 -20.46
C TYR A 180 -5.16 2.23 -19.18
N SER A 181 -4.20 2.53 -18.31
CA SER A 181 -4.41 3.34 -17.11
C SER A 181 -3.21 4.25 -16.88
N ARG A 182 -3.44 5.47 -16.37
CA ARG A 182 -2.36 6.39 -15.96
C ARG A 182 -1.74 6.00 -14.63
N HIS A 183 -2.43 5.13 -13.84
CA HIS A 183 -1.96 4.63 -12.55
C HIS A 183 -2.27 3.13 -12.40
N PRO A 184 -1.75 2.26 -13.29
CA PRO A 184 -2.05 0.83 -13.26
C PRO A 184 -1.55 0.16 -11.98
N ASN A 185 -0.41 0.61 -11.43
CA ASN A 185 0.11 0.11 -10.17
C ASN A 185 -0.85 0.41 -8.99
N TYR A 186 -1.48 1.58 -8.93
CA TYR A 186 -2.49 1.88 -7.91
C TYR A 186 -3.76 1.05 -8.07
N PHE A 187 -4.15 0.74 -9.31
CA PHE A 187 -5.28 -0.15 -9.56
C PHE A 187 -4.99 -1.55 -9.03
N PHE A 188 -3.83 -2.11 -9.30
CA PHE A 188 -3.46 -3.44 -8.83
C PHE A 188 -3.19 -3.47 -7.32
N GLU A 189 -2.64 -2.43 -6.73
CA GLU A 189 -2.56 -2.27 -5.27
C GLU A 189 -3.95 -2.30 -4.64
N TRP A 190 -4.92 -1.55 -5.18
CA TRP A 190 -6.30 -1.61 -4.71
C TRP A 190 -6.91 -3.01 -4.90
N LEU A 191 -6.62 -3.68 -6.00
CA LEU A 191 -7.13 -5.02 -6.29
C LEU A 191 -6.61 -6.07 -5.28
N ASN A 192 -5.43 -5.88 -4.67
CA ASN A 192 -4.98 -6.68 -3.53
C ASN A 192 -5.96 -6.57 -2.35
N TRP A 193 -6.42 -5.36 -2.03
CA TRP A 193 -7.39 -5.15 -0.94
C TRP A 193 -8.77 -5.72 -1.27
N VAL A 194 -9.17 -5.66 -2.53
CA VAL A 194 -10.39 -6.36 -3.01
C VAL A 194 -10.25 -7.86 -2.86
N SER A 195 -9.08 -8.43 -3.14
CA SER A 195 -8.82 -9.86 -2.96
C SER A 195 -8.96 -10.31 -1.50
N TYR A 196 -8.48 -9.47 -0.55
CA TYR A 196 -8.66 -9.73 0.89
C TYR A 196 -10.13 -9.71 1.30
N PHE A 197 -10.90 -8.76 0.74
CA PHE A 197 -12.34 -8.71 0.96
C PHE A 197 -13.03 -9.98 0.43
N ILE A 198 -12.79 -10.36 -0.81
CA ILE A 198 -13.41 -11.55 -1.42
C ILE A 198 -13.00 -12.81 -0.64
N TYR A 199 -11.71 -12.99 -0.32
CA TYR A 199 -11.25 -14.13 0.45
C TYR A 199 -11.91 -14.19 1.82
N GLY A 200 -12.01 -13.04 2.50
CA GLY A 200 -12.56 -12.93 3.85
C GLY A 200 -14.07 -13.13 3.96
N LEU A 201 -14.83 -13.02 2.87
CA LEU A 201 -16.31 -13.00 2.89
C LEU A 201 -16.95 -14.18 3.63
N ASN A 202 -16.40 -15.39 3.49
CA ASN A 202 -16.89 -16.58 4.17
C ASN A 202 -16.36 -16.74 5.61
N GLY A 203 -15.54 -15.80 6.07
CA GLY A 203 -15.05 -15.78 7.45
C GLY A 203 -16.05 -15.11 8.40
N ASN A 204 -15.75 -15.23 9.70
CA ASN A 204 -16.53 -14.56 10.75
C ASN A 204 -16.54 -13.05 10.52
N ASN A 205 -17.74 -12.47 10.39
CA ASN A 205 -17.91 -11.05 10.05
C ASN A 205 -17.03 -10.60 8.86
N GLY A 206 -16.83 -11.49 7.86
CA GLY A 206 -15.93 -11.27 6.74
C GLY A 206 -16.28 -10.05 5.87
N TRP A 207 -17.54 -9.58 5.91
CA TRP A 207 -17.96 -8.35 5.27
C TRP A 207 -17.18 -7.11 5.74
N LEU A 208 -16.61 -7.14 6.97
CA LEU A 208 -15.76 -6.05 7.46
C LEU A 208 -14.50 -5.84 6.61
N CYS A 209 -14.02 -6.85 5.90
CA CYS A 209 -12.87 -6.75 5.00
C CYS A 209 -13.12 -5.76 3.83
N ILE A 210 -14.37 -5.31 3.60
CA ILE A 210 -14.67 -4.25 2.63
C ILE A 210 -14.12 -2.89 3.09
N ILE A 211 -14.03 -2.65 4.40
CA ILE A 211 -13.60 -1.36 4.97
C ILE A 211 -12.21 -0.96 4.47
N PRO A 212 -11.14 -1.79 4.61
CA PRO A 212 -9.84 -1.44 4.08
C PRO A 212 -9.84 -1.30 2.55
N SER A 213 -10.63 -2.11 1.81
CA SER A 213 -10.73 -2.00 0.36
C SER A 213 -11.32 -0.66 -0.09
N LEU A 214 -12.39 -0.17 0.55
CA LEU A 214 -12.97 1.14 0.28
C LEU A 214 -12.06 2.27 0.74
N THR A 215 -11.42 2.13 1.89
CA THR A 215 -10.47 3.11 2.42
C THR A 215 -9.32 3.30 1.44
N MET A 216 -8.71 2.21 0.96
CA MET A 216 -7.62 2.28 -0.02
C MET A 216 -8.07 2.85 -1.36
N LEU A 217 -9.28 2.53 -1.83
CA LEU A 217 -9.84 3.15 -3.03
C LEU A 217 -9.89 4.69 -2.91
N ILE A 218 -10.41 5.19 -1.80
CA ILE A 218 -10.52 6.64 -1.54
C ILE A 218 -9.14 7.28 -1.46
N LEU A 219 -8.21 6.66 -0.73
CA LEU A 219 -6.84 7.18 -0.60
C LEU A 219 -6.13 7.26 -1.93
N LEU A 220 -6.11 6.15 -2.67
CA LEU A 220 -5.39 6.07 -3.94
C LEU A 220 -6.01 6.98 -5.01
N THR A 221 -7.34 7.12 -5.04
CA THR A 221 -7.99 7.92 -6.09
C THR A 221 -8.16 9.40 -5.73
N LYS A 222 -8.35 9.75 -4.45
CA LYS A 222 -8.77 11.11 -4.04
C LYS A 222 -7.76 11.87 -3.18
N ILE A 223 -6.94 11.17 -2.38
CA ILE A 223 -6.16 11.81 -1.31
C ILE A 223 -4.65 11.74 -1.58
N THR A 224 -4.07 10.56 -1.58
CA THR A 224 -2.60 10.38 -1.55
C THR A 224 -2.00 9.87 -2.86
N GLY A 225 -2.81 9.25 -3.72
CA GLY A 225 -2.32 8.59 -4.93
C GLY A 225 -2.43 9.46 -6.18
N ILE A 226 -3.52 9.31 -6.92
CA ILE A 226 -3.73 9.88 -8.26
C ILE A 226 -3.63 11.40 -8.23
N LYS A 227 -4.44 12.06 -7.39
CA LYS A 227 -4.57 13.51 -7.38
C LYS A 227 -3.21 14.24 -7.26
N PRO A 228 -2.41 14.01 -6.20
CA PRO A 228 -1.11 14.70 -6.08
C PRO A 228 -0.10 14.28 -7.16
N SER A 229 -0.16 13.04 -7.64
CA SER A 229 0.70 12.56 -8.74
C SER A 229 0.39 13.30 -10.05
N GLU A 230 -0.88 13.46 -10.40
CA GLU A 230 -1.30 14.14 -11.63
C GLU A 230 -1.03 15.65 -11.57
N GLU A 231 -1.26 16.31 -10.43
CA GLU A 231 -0.89 17.71 -10.23
C GLU A 231 0.61 17.94 -10.45
N LEU A 232 1.46 17.03 -9.94
CA LEU A 232 2.90 17.09 -10.15
C LEU A 232 3.28 16.88 -11.61
N MET A 233 2.63 15.91 -12.27
CA MET A 233 2.91 15.59 -13.68
C MET A 233 2.44 16.70 -14.61
N LEU A 234 1.30 17.33 -14.36
CA LEU A 234 0.83 18.50 -15.10
C LEU A 234 1.83 19.67 -14.99
N LYS A 235 2.34 19.96 -13.78
CA LYS A 235 3.37 20.99 -13.59
C LYS A 235 4.67 20.70 -14.35
N LYS A 236 5.06 19.41 -14.45
CA LYS A 236 6.31 19.03 -15.11
C LYS A 236 6.21 18.91 -16.63
N ARG A 237 5.06 18.52 -17.17
CA ARG A 237 4.92 18.07 -18.57
C ARG A 237 3.84 18.81 -19.38
N GLY A 238 3.02 19.63 -18.72
CA GLY A 238 2.03 20.50 -19.38
C GLY A 238 1.15 19.76 -20.37
N GLN A 239 1.11 20.26 -21.60
CA GLN A 239 0.20 19.80 -22.67
C GLN A 239 0.35 18.32 -23.05
N ILE A 240 1.56 17.75 -22.93
CA ILE A 240 1.77 16.33 -23.20
C ILE A 240 0.99 15.47 -22.20
N TYR A 241 0.99 15.87 -20.92
CA TYR A 241 0.24 15.14 -19.91
C TYR A 241 -1.28 15.39 -20.01
N GLU A 242 -1.70 16.58 -20.41
CA GLU A 242 -3.11 16.88 -20.70
C GLU A 242 -3.70 15.99 -21.79
N THR A 243 -2.91 15.75 -22.86
CA THR A 243 -3.30 14.82 -23.93
C THR A 243 -3.47 13.40 -23.38
N TYR A 244 -2.56 12.96 -22.52
CA TYR A 244 -2.64 11.65 -21.87
C TYR A 244 -3.86 11.53 -20.96
N ILE A 245 -4.22 12.59 -20.23
CA ILE A 245 -5.45 12.64 -19.43
C ILE A 245 -6.70 12.46 -20.30
N LYS A 246 -6.77 13.07 -21.48
CA LYS A 246 -7.91 12.98 -22.39
C LYS A 246 -8.09 11.60 -22.98
N THR A 247 -7.01 10.89 -23.27
CA THR A 247 -7.02 9.61 -23.99
C THR A 247 -7.03 8.38 -23.08
N THR A 248 -6.52 8.48 -21.84
CA THR A 248 -6.26 7.31 -21.00
C THR A 248 -6.99 7.41 -19.66
N SER A 249 -7.58 6.30 -19.20
CA SER A 249 -8.27 6.20 -17.91
C SER A 249 -7.32 6.55 -16.75
N ALA A 250 -7.84 7.18 -15.71
CA ALA A 250 -7.04 7.53 -14.53
C ALA A 250 -6.66 6.30 -13.70
N PHE A 251 -7.59 5.36 -13.50
CA PHE A 251 -7.46 4.28 -12.53
C PHE A 251 -7.73 2.90 -13.11
N ILE A 252 -8.99 2.60 -13.48
CA ILE A 252 -9.34 1.30 -14.06
C ILE A 252 -8.73 1.19 -15.46
N PRO A 253 -7.98 0.10 -15.77
CA PRO A 253 -7.45 -0.11 -17.11
C PRO A 253 -8.55 -0.27 -18.15
N LEU A 254 -8.70 0.70 -19.03
CA LEU A 254 -9.68 0.75 -20.10
C LEU A 254 -8.99 1.00 -21.45
N PRO A 255 -9.55 0.54 -22.58
CA PRO A 255 -9.03 0.89 -23.89
C PRO A 255 -8.88 2.40 -24.06
N PRO A 256 -7.75 2.88 -24.63
CA PRO A 256 -7.55 4.31 -24.86
C PRO A 256 -8.63 4.88 -25.77
N LYS A 257 -9.02 6.13 -25.52
CA LYS A 257 -9.94 6.87 -26.40
C LYS A 257 -9.17 7.46 -27.59
N SER A 258 -9.77 7.47 -28.77
CA SER A 258 -9.30 8.30 -29.87
C SER A 258 -9.50 9.79 -29.53
N LEU A 259 -8.54 10.63 -29.92
CA LEU A 259 -8.70 12.10 -29.87
C LEU A 259 -9.69 12.56 -30.89
#